data_598eb1f0a00c8bddcef847832ebaeb64
#
_entry.id   598eb1f0a00c8bddcef847832ebaeb64
#
_cell.length_a   1.000
_cell.length_b   1.000
_cell.length_c   1.000
_cell.angle_alpha   90.00
_cell.angle_beta   90.00
_cell.angle_gamma   90.00
#
_symmetry.space_group_name_H-M   'P 1'
#
loop_
_entity.id
_entity.type
_entity.pdbx_description
1 polymer ?
#
loop_
_entity_poly.entity_id
_entity_poly.type
_entity_poly.pdbx_seq_one_letter_code
_entity_poly.pdbx_strand_id
1 'polypeptide(L)'
;MKELQEILSSSQHILPEWILLLGILLIVIIVSFQKKDSKWPYRFSFLLVLIYTFSATYFYENLPAGGLKLYGGLLLVDQTSLFFKQLVAISTIVFLIHCRLFDYKFDGEIYFLMLCILLGLSFLSMTTHFLVIYVALELVSISSYVLVATKNEKMNFEAAIKYLIFGATSSAIMLYGISLFYGMGHTLNFAEPAFIQAIAANTPLIIQIISFLFLAGLLFKIAAAPFHSWVPDVYEVTSTPIISFLSFAPKAVGVLVVARVVQSNFADLNAVLLLIIFLSLIIGNLAALWQTNLKRMLGYSGIAQAGFILIGVLKSPQTDFYGAFFYILTYLPITMGAFLLADLLKNLSGSDEMEDFKGLGQQNIFLGLNAVIIMMALVGLPPTVGFMAKLMVFSSIVNLGEAMHSSVYYGLLIFGLLNAAISIYYYLKVPYFMLIKKSYNQPKYNNDFFLTLVLTYFSISLVIFFLYPDFGTEWVRKVLF
;
A
#
# COMPACT_ATOMS: atom_id res chain seq x y z
N MET A 1 -20.87 27.62 22.91
CA MET A 1 -20.59 28.46 21.72
C MET A 1 -19.14 28.27 21.21
N LYS A 2 -18.13 28.28 22.10
CA LYS A 2 -16.71 28.06 21.66
C LYS A 2 -16.50 26.70 21.00
N GLU A 3 -17.02 25.62 21.60
CA GLU A 3 -16.92 24.25 21.03
C GLU A 3 -17.62 24.14 19.67
N LEU A 4 -18.78 24.76 19.48
CA LEU A 4 -19.49 24.77 18.21
C LEU A 4 -18.69 25.52 17.13
N GLN A 5 -18.05 26.62 17.49
CA GLN A 5 -17.18 27.38 16.58
C GLN A 5 -15.95 26.56 16.20
N GLU A 6 -15.36 25.83 17.14
CA GLU A 6 -14.23 24.92 16.87
C GLU A 6 -14.62 23.78 15.94
N ILE A 7 -15.79 23.16 16.14
CA ILE A 7 -16.31 22.11 15.23
C ILE A 7 -16.55 22.67 13.83
N LEU A 8 -17.17 23.86 13.73
CA LEU A 8 -17.45 24.49 12.44
C LEU A 8 -16.16 24.87 11.70
N SER A 9 -15.18 25.44 12.40
CA SER A 9 -13.87 25.73 11.78
C SER A 9 -13.13 24.47 11.36
N SER A 10 -13.15 23.43 12.18
CA SER A 10 -12.55 22.14 11.86
C SER A 10 -13.18 21.50 10.59
N SER A 11 -14.52 21.65 10.43
CA SER A 11 -15.24 21.05 9.30
C SER A 11 -14.86 21.67 7.95
N GLN A 12 -14.41 22.93 7.93
CA GLN A 12 -13.93 23.57 6.71
C GLN A 12 -12.63 22.96 6.19
N HIS A 13 -11.77 22.47 7.09
CA HIS A 13 -10.48 21.88 6.74
C HIS A 13 -10.57 20.42 6.27
N ILE A 14 -11.72 19.77 6.39
CA ILE A 14 -11.98 18.41 5.85
C ILE A 14 -12.98 18.44 4.69
N LEU A 15 -13.06 19.54 3.98
CA LEU A 15 -13.95 19.70 2.83
C LEU A 15 -13.74 18.65 1.74
N PRO A 16 -12.51 18.20 1.40
CA PRO A 16 -12.30 17.10 0.44
C PRO A 16 -12.99 15.80 0.89
N GLU A 17 -12.95 15.47 2.17
CA GLU A 17 -13.59 14.29 2.74
C GLU A 17 -15.12 14.42 2.73
N TRP A 18 -15.67 15.62 2.94
CA TRP A 18 -17.11 15.87 2.77
C TRP A 18 -17.55 15.70 1.33
N ILE A 19 -16.78 16.19 0.36
CA ILE A 19 -17.05 15.99 -1.08
C ILE A 19 -17.09 14.49 -1.39
N LEU A 20 -16.13 13.73 -0.88
CA LEU A 20 -16.05 12.29 -1.09
C LEU A 20 -17.24 11.57 -0.44
N LEU A 21 -17.60 11.91 0.79
CA LEU A 21 -18.73 11.33 1.51
C LEU A 21 -20.05 11.59 0.81
N LEU A 22 -20.29 12.84 0.38
CA LEU A 22 -21.48 13.17 -0.41
C LEU A 22 -21.50 12.42 -1.75
N GLY A 23 -20.35 12.28 -2.40
CA GLY A 23 -20.23 11.47 -3.61
C GLY A 23 -20.55 10.00 -3.39
N ILE A 24 -20.13 9.43 -2.25
CA ILE A 24 -20.47 8.05 -1.85
C ILE A 24 -21.97 7.90 -1.64
N LEU A 25 -22.64 8.85 -1.01
CA LEU A 25 -24.10 8.83 -0.89
C LEU A 25 -24.81 8.93 -2.24
N LEU A 26 -24.31 9.79 -3.13
CA LEU A 26 -24.87 9.95 -4.48
C LEU A 26 -24.68 8.69 -5.34
N ILE A 27 -23.53 8.00 -5.26
CA ILE A 27 -23.33 6.78 -6.05
C ILE A 27 -24.27 5.66 -5.62
N VAL A 28 -24.63 5.54 -4.33
CA VAL A 28 -25.64 4.59 -3.86
C VAL A 28 -26.99 4.86 -4.53
N ILE A 29 -27.40 6.14 -4.58
CA ILE A 29 -28.64 6.53 -5.27
C ILE A 29 -28.55 6.20 -6.76
N ILE A 30 -27.44 6.56 -7.42
CA ILE A 30 -27.23 6.27 -8.84
C ILE A 30 -27.35 4.75 -9.11
N VAL A 31 -26.70 3.92 -8.31
CA VAL A 31 -26.70 2.46 -8.47
C VAL A 31 -28.10 1.88 -8.23
N SER A 32 -28.87 2.41 -7.27
CA SER A 32 -30.23 1.93 -6.96
C SER A 32 -31.24 2.16 -8.06
N PHE A 33 -31.07 3.20 -8.88
CA PHE A 33 -31.99 3.57 -9.95
C PHE A 33 -31.54 3.18 -11.36
N GLN A 34 -30.35 2.58 -11.51
CA GLN A 34 -29.80 2.27 -12.82
C GLN A 34 -30.00 0.82 -13.25
N LYS A 35 -29.99 0.62 -14.59
CA LYS A 35 -29.93 -0.73 -15.17
C LYS A 35 -28.55 -1.32 -14.97
N LYS A 36 -28.48 -2.65 -14.80
CA LYS A 36 -27.22 -3.41 -14.89
C LYS A 36 -26.50 -3.03 -16.21
N ASP A 37 -25.19 -2.95 -16.19
CA ASP A 37 -24.31 -2.53 -17.31
C ASP A 37 -24.22 -1.02 -17.60
N SER A 38 -24.75 -0.17 -16.74
CA SER A 38 -24.60 1.28 -16.89
C SER A 38 -23.16 1.74 -16.66
N LYS A 39 -22.63 2.59 -17.55
CA LYS A 39 -21.29 3.20 -17.41
C LYS A 39 -21.27 4.43 -16.50
N TRP A 40 -22.42 4.83 -15.95
CA TRP A 40 -22.52 6.03 -15.10
C TRP A 40 -21.78 5.91 -13.77
N PRO A 41 -21.83 4.78 -13.01
CA PRO A 41 -21.10 4.65 -11.76
C PRO A 41 -19.60 4.83 -11.96
N TYR A 42 -19.03 4.24 -13.02
CA TYR A 42 -17.64 4.42 -13.42
C TYR A 42 -17.30 5.91 -13.68
N ARG A 43 -18.09 6.57 -14.56
CA ARG A 43 -17.82 7.97 -14.94
C ARG A 43 -17.94 8.91 -13.75
N PHE A 44 -18.97 8.70 -12.93
CA PHE A 44 -19.18 9.49 -11.71
C PHE A 44 -18.03 9.30 -10.73
N SER A 45 -17.60 8.06 -10.46
CA SER A 45 -16.49 7.77 -9.57
C SER A 45 -15.17 8.39 -10.07
N PHE A 46 -14.91 8.32 -11.38
CA PHE A 46 -13.74 8.92 -11.97
C PHE A 46 -13.70 10.45 -11.78
N LEU A 47 -14.81 11.12 -12.08
CA LEU A 47 -14.94 12.56 -11.87
C LEU A 47 -14.82 12.94 -10.38
N LEU A 48 -15.46 12.17 -9.50
CA LEU A 48 -15.43 12.41 -8.06
C LEU A 48 -14.01 12.30 -7.50
N VAL A 49 -13.24 11.29 -7.90
CA VAL A 49 -11.85 11.13 -7.45
C VAL A 49 -10.97 12.28 -7.98
N LEU A 50 -11.19 12.75 -9.20
CA LEU A 50 -10.48 13.93 -9.72
C LEU A 50 -10.81 15.20 -8.91
N ILE A 51 -12.10 15.44 -8.60
CA ILE A 51 -12.53 16.57 -7.77
C ILE A 51 -11.93 16.47 -6.37
N TYR A 52 -11.95 15.27 -5.77
CA TYR A 52 -11.32 15.01 -4.46
C TYR A 52 -9.83 15.33 -4.49
N THR A 53 -9.11 14.83 -5.50
CA THR A 53 -7.65 15.05 -5.62
C THR A 53 -7.34 16.56 -5.74
N PHE A 54 -8.07 17.26 -6.60
CA PHE A 54 -7.89 18.69 -6.79
C PHE A 54 -8.25 19.49 -5.52
N SER A 55 -9.38 19.18 -4.87
CA SER A 55 -9.78 19.83 -3.63
C SER A 55 -8.77 19.58 -2.50
N ALA A 56 -8.25 18.36 -2.36
CA ALA A 56 -7.25 18.05 -1.35
C ALA A 56 -5.95 18.85 -1.57
N THR A 57 -5.46 18.98 -2.83
CA THR A 57 -4.29 19.81 -3.12
C THR A 57 -4.54 21.28 -2.79
N TYR A 58 -5.65 21.85 -3.24
CA TYR A 58 -5.98 23.25 -3.06
C TYR A 58 -6.12 23.64 -1.57
N PHE A 59 -6.84 22.84 -0.76
CA PHE A 59 -7.06 23.18 0.65
C PHE A 59 -5.84 22.96 1.54
N TYR A 60 -4.91 22.09 1.15
CA TYR A 60 -3.78 21.75 2.00
C TYR A 60 -2.43 22.33 1.52
N GLU A 61 -2.42 23.09 0.42
CA GLU A 61 -1.20 23.70 -0.11
C GLU A 61 -0.55 24.70 0.87
N ASN A 62 -1.36 25.38 1.69
CA ASN A 62 -0.94 26.42 2.63
C ASN A 62 -1.08 26.00 4.09
N LEU A 63 -0.75 24.74 4.42
CA LEU A 63 -0.78 24.27 5.81
C LEU A 63 0.37 24.89 6.62
N PRO A 64 0.11 25.25 7.91
CA PRO A 64 1.16 25.73 8.79
C PRO A 64 2.18 24.61 9.08
N ALA A 65 3.42 25.01 9.39
CA ALA A 65 4.44 24.10 9.86
C ALA A 65 3.95 23.37 11.13
N GLY A 66 3.96 22.02 11.12
CA GLY A 66 3.42 21.20 12.21
C GLY A 66 1.95 20.78 12.05
N GLY A 67 1.27 21.23 10.97
CA GLY A 67 -0.10 20.83 10.66
C GLY A 67 -1.18 21.47 11.52
N LEU A 68 -2.43 21.10 11.25
CA LEU A 68 -3.63 21.56 11.97
C LEU A 68 -4.24 20.40 12.76
N LYS A 69 -4.44 20.62 14.07
CA LYS A 69 -5.21 19.71 14.91
C LYS A 69 -6.69 20.09 14.82
N LEU A 70 -7.54 19.14 14.46
CA LEU A 70 -8.96 19.33 14.24
C LEU A 70 -9.75 18.46 15.22
N TYR A 71 -10.96 18.91 15.58
CA TYR A 71 -11.88 18.19 16.46
C TYR A 71 -11.23 17.77 17.80
N GLY A 72 -10.59 18.71 18.47
CA GLY A 72 -9.94 18.42 19.76
C GLY A 72 -8.75 17.45 19.66
N GLY A 73 -8.09 17.35 18.49
CA GLY A 73 -6.95 16.46 18.27
C GLY A 73 -7.28 15.06 17.77
N LEU A 74 -8.54 14.78 17.40
CA LEU A 74 -8.91 13.53 16.73
C LEU A 74 -8.23 13.40 15.35
N LEU A 75 -8.06 14.50 14.63
CA LEU A 75 -7.42 14.57 13.33
C LEU A 75 -6.23 15.51 13.35
N LEU A 76 -5.20 15.14 12.61
CA LEU A 76 -4.00 15.94 12.33
C LEU A 76 -3.83 16.06 10.83
N VAL A 77 -4.11 17.23 10.28
CA VAL A 77 -3.91 17.52 8.86
C VAL A 77 -2.55 18.19 8.68
N ASP A 78 -1.64 17.50 8.03
CA ASP A 78 -0.27 17.94 7.77
C ASP A 78 0.17 17.63 6.33
N GLN A 79 1.35 18.07 5.92
CA GLN A 79 1.89 17.81 4.59
C GLN A 79 2.06 16.30 4.32
N THR A 80 2.34 15.53 5.37
CA THR A 80 2.46 14.07 5.28
C THR A 80 1.10 13.44 4.95
N SER A 81 0.01 13.89 5.58
CA SER A 81 -1.34 13.41 5.26
C SER A 81 -1.73 13.74 3.82
N LEU A 82 -1.40 14.94 3.34
CA LEU A 82 -1.65 15.34 1.95
C LEU A 82 -0.93 14.42 0.96
N PHE A 83 0.35 14.17 1.18
CA PHE A 83 1.15 13.30 0.32
C PHE A 83 0.52 11.91 0.19
N PHE A 84 0.15 11.28 1.30
CA PHE A 84 -0.46 9.95 1.27
C PHE A 84 -1.88 9.97 0.67
N LYS A 85 -2.68 11.00 0.90
CA LYS A 85 -3.97 11.20 0.21
C LYS A 85 -3.82 11.27 -1.30
N GLN A 86 -2.81 12.01 -1.80
CA GLN A 86 -2.51 12.09 -3.22
C GLN A 86 -2.10 10.74 -3.79
N LEU A 87 -1.22 9.99 -3.11
CA LEU A 87 -0.81 8.65 -3.55
C LEU A 87 -1.99 7.67 -3.64
N VAL A 88 -2.88 7.69 -2.64
CA VAL A 88 -4.08 6.85 -2.63
C VAL A 88 -5.05 7.27 -3.74
N ALA A 89 -5.26 8.58 -3.94
CA ALA A 89 -6.10 9.09 -5.01
C ALA A 89 -5.56 8.70 -6.41
N ILE A 90 -4.25 8.86 -6.64
CA ILE A 90 -3.59 8.43 -7.87
C ILE A 90 -3.77 6.91 -8.07
N SER A 91 -3.59 6.10 -7.03
CA SER A 91 -3.80 4.65 -7.13
C SER A 91 -5.25 4.30 -7.48
N THR A 92 -6.23 5.07 -6.96
CA THR A 92 -7.65 4.91 -7.30
C THR A 92 -7.92 5.31 -8.76
N ILE A 93 -7.30 6.37 -9.27
CA ILE A 93 -7.39 6.76 -10.69
C ILE A 93 -6.80 5.66 -11.58
N VAL A 94 -5.62 5.11 -11.22
CA VAL A 94 -5.01 4.00 -11.96
C VAL A 94 -5.90 2.76 -11.94
N PHE A 95 -6.54 2.43 -10.81
CA PHE A 95 -7.54 1.37 -10.74
C PHE A 95 -8.69 1.58 -11.75
N LEU A 96 -9.26 2.78 -11.79
CA LEU A 96 -10.35 3.10 -12.72
C LEU A 96 -9.87 3.01 -14.19
N ILE A 97 -8.68 3.50 -14.49
CA ILE A 97 -8.08 3.37 -15.82
C ILE A 97 -7.85 1.90 -16.17
N HIS A 98 -7.32 1.09 -15.24
CA HIS A 98 -7.11 -0.34 -15.43
C HIS A 98 -8.42 -1.07 -15.76
N CYS A 99 -9.50 -0.78 -15.02
CA CYS A 99 -10.83 -1.33 -15.32
C CYS A 99 -11.30 -1.01 -16.75
N ARG A 100 -11.02 0.20 -17.21
CA ARG A 100 -11.41 0.66 -18.55
C ARG A 100 -10.57 0.02 -19.67
N LEU A 101 -9.27 -0.11 -19.43
CA LEU A 101 -8.32 -0.68 -20.39
C LEU A 101 -8.63 -2.14 -20.73
N PHE A 102 -9.05 -2.91 -19.74
CA PHE A 102 -9.32 -4.33 -19.88
C PHE A 102 -10.83 -4.66 -19.94
N ASP A 103 -11.67 -3.65 -20.18
CA ASP A 103 -13.15 -3.78 -20.31
C ASP A 103 -13.79 -4.56 -19.15
N TYR A 104 -13.26 -4.37 -17.91
CA TYR A 104 -13.89 -4.96 -16.73
C TYR A 104 -15.31 -4.38 -16.55
N LYS A 105 -16.32 -5.25 -16.64
CA LYS A 105 -17.73 -4.89 -16.42
C LYS A 105 -18.06 -5.10 -14.95
N PHE A 106 -17.71 -4.14 -14.13
CA PHE A 106 -18.03 -4.16 -12.72
C PHE A 106 -19.38 -3.52 -12.45
N ASP A 107 -20.14 -4.10 -11.52
CA ASP A 107 -21.34 -3.50 -10.98
C ASP A 107 -21.03 -2.22 -10.21
N GLY A 108 -22.01 -1.32 -10.10
CA GLY A 108 -21.83 -0.03 -9.43
C GLY A 108 -21.37 -0.13 -7.97
N GLU A 109 -21.68 -1.24 -7.31
CA GLU A 109 -21.30 -1.55 -5.94
C GLU A 109 -19.79 -1.60 -5.74
N ILE A 110 -19.02 -2.04 -6.74
CA ILE A 110 -17.56 -2.09 -6.68
C ILE A 110 -16.96 -0.69 -6.58
N TYR A 111 -17.51 0.25 -7.37
CA TYR A 111 -17.05 1.64 -7.31
C TYR A 111 -17.43 2.31 -5.99
N PHE A 112 -18.61 2.00 -5.44
CA PHE A 112 -19.02 2.44 -4.11
C PHE A 112 -18.03 1.96 -3.04
N LEU A 113 -17.71 0.67 -3.01
CA LEU A 113 -16.77 0.08 -2.04
C LEU A 113 -15.35 0.67 -2.19
N MET A 114 -14.92 0.92 -3.42
CA MET A 114 -13.64 1.59 -3.68
C MET A 114 -13.58 3.00 -3.10
N LEU A 115 -14.66 3.79 -3.24
CA LEU A 115 -14.76 5.12 -2.66
C LEU A 115 -14.79 5.08 -1.13
N CYS A 116 -15.44 4.06 -0.53
CA CYS A 116 -15.41 3.82 0.91
C CYS A 116 -13.98 3.53 1.41
N ILE A 117 -13.20 2.74 0.67
CA ILE A 117 -11.79 2.50 0.99
C ILE A 117 -10.98 3.80 0.88
N LEU A 118 -11.18 4.59 -0.17
CA LEU A 118 -10.51 5.88 -0.34
C LEU A 118 -10.80 6.82 0.84
N LEU A 119 -12.07 6.89 1.28
CA LEU A 119 -12.48 7.70 2.44
C LEU A 119 -11.82 7.21 3.73
N GLY A 120 -11.85 5.90 3.99
CA GLY A 120 -11.20 5.30 5.16
C GLY A 120 -9.70 5.56 5.19
N LEU A 121 -9.02 5.40 4.06
CA LEU A 121 -7.58 5.69 3.94
C LEU A 121 -7.27 7.20 4.09
N SER A 122 -8.18 8.08 3.63
CA SER A 122 -8.05 9.51 3.84
C SER A 122 -8.07 9.85 5.34
N PHE A 123 -9.07 9.37 6.10
CA PHE A 123 -9.10 9.56 7.56
C PHE A 123 -7.91 8.93 8.27
N LEU A 124 -7.52 7.72 7.86
CA LEU A 124 -6.37 7.02 8.44
C LEU A 124 -5.06 7.80 8.24
N SER A 125 -4.91 8.53 7.12
CA SER A 125 -3.71 9.33 6.86
C SER A 125 -3.58 10.57 7.74
N MET A 126 -4.66 11.06 8.32
CA MET A 126 -4.69 12.31 9.10
C MET A 126 -5.07 12.10 10.56
N THR A 127 -4.58 11.04 11.20
CA THR A 127 -4.89 10.81 12.60
C THR A 127 -3.70 10.31 13.41
N THR A 128 -3.68 10.73 14.69
CA THR A 128 -2.81 10.22 15.76
C THR A 128 -3.64 9.64 16.89
N HIS A 129 -4.93 9.42 16.67
CA HIS A 129 -5.87 8.97 17.67
C HIS A 129 -6.24 7.50 17.47
N PHE A 130 -5.99 6.64 18.44
CA PHE A 130 -6.18 5.18 18.33
C PHE A 130 -7.58 4.77 17.86
N LEU A 131 -8.65 5.42 18.38
CA LEU A 131 -10.01 5.09 17.98
C LEU A 131 -10.28 5.43 16.51
N VAL A 132 -9.78 6.56 16.03
CA VAL A 132 -9.95 6.95 14.62
C VAL A 132 -9.19 6.00 13.71
N ILE A 133 -7.97 5.58 14.10
CA ILE A 133 -7.21 4.55 13.38
C ILE A 133 -8.05 3.26 13.28
N TYR A 134 -8.63 2.80 14.40
CA TYR A 134 -9.42 1.58 14.42
C TYR A 134 -10.64 1.67 13.49
N VAL A 135 -11.46 2.72 13.63
CA VAL A 135 -12.67 2.90 12.81
C VAL A 135 -12.35 3.06 11.32
N ALA A 136 -11.31 3.83 10.99
CA ALA A 136 -10.89 4.00 9.61
C ALA A 136 -10.37 2.69 8.99
N LEU A 137 -9.59 1.90 9.75
CA LEU A 137 -9.16 0.57 9.33
C LEU A 137 -10.33 -0.40 9.13
N GLU A 138 -11.36 -0.37 9.99
CA GLU A 138 -12.55 -1.21 9.82
C GLU A 138 -13.33 -0.84 8.56
N LEU A 139 -13.49 0.45 8.27
CA LEU A 139 -14.11 0.90 7.02
C LEU A 139 -13.37 0.36 5.78
N VAL A 140 -12.04 0.45 5.78
CA VAL A 140 -11.19 -0.11 4.71
C VAL A 140 -11.31 -1.63 4.67
N SER A 141 -11.37 -2.30 5.82
CA SER A 141 -11.37 -3.75 5.95
C SER A 141 -12.65 -4.37 5.42
N ILE A 142 -13.80 -3.93 5.94
CA ILE A 142 -15.12 -4.45 5.53
C ILE A 142 -15.31 -4.24 4.04
N SER A 143 -15.01 -3.04 3.53
CA SER A 143 -15.12 -2.74 2.10
C SER A 143 -14.22 -3.65 1.24
N SER A 144 -12.99 -3.92 1.69
CA SER A 144 -12.06 -4.79 0.97
C SER A 144 -12.47 -6.27 1.00
N TYR A 145 -13.06 -6.77 2.11
CA TYR A 145 -13.55 -8.16 2.19
C TYR A 145 -14.68 -8.41 1.18
N VAL A 146 -15.62 -7.45 1.07
CA VAL A 146 -16.71 -7.53 0.12
C VAL A 146 -16.19 -7.45 -1.32
N LEU A 147 -15.20 -6.58 -1.61
CA LEU A 147 -14.59 -6.49 -2.95
C LEU A 147 -13.97 -7.81 -3.40
N VAL A 148 -13.35 -8.59 -2.52
CA VAL A 148 -12.78 -9.90 -2.85
C VAL A 148 -13.88 -10.91 -3.21
N ALA A 149 -15.05 -10.80 -2.59
CA ALA A 149 -16.20 -11.70 -2.82
C ALA A 149 -17.01 -11.40 -4.09
N THR A 150 -16.70 -10.31 -4.82
CA THR A 150 -17.54 -9.81 -5.92
C THR A 150 -17.63 -10.71 -7.15
N LYS A 151 -16.66 -11.59 -7.40
CA LYS A 151 -16.83 -12.67 -8.36
C LYS A 151 -17.61 -13.80 -7.69
N ASN A 152 -18.77 -14.16 -8.21
CA ASN A 152 -19.64 -15.23 -7.69
C ASN A 152 -19.06 -16.65 -7.94
N GLU A 153 -17.78 -16.86 -7.63
CA GLU A 153 -17.09 -18.12 -7.76
C GLU A 153 -16.77 -18.67 -6.37
N LYS A 154 -16.83 -20.00 -6.18
CA LYS A 154 -16.58 -20.66 -4.89
C LYS A 154 -15.21 -20.28 -4.28
N MET A 155 -14.17 -20.21 -5.11
CA MET A 155 -12.82 -19.86 -4.67
C MET A 155 -12.73 -18.40 -4.15
N ASN A 156 -13.47 -17.48 -4.74
CA ASN A 156 -13.50 -16.08 -4.28
C ASN A 156 -14.19 -15.96 -2.91
N PHE A 157 -15.28 -16.71 -2.67
CA PHE A 157 -15.95 -16.72 -1.37
C PHE A 157 -15.05 -17.33 -0.30
N GLU A 158 -14.33 -18.41 -0.59
CA GLU A 158 -13.37 -19.02 0.35
C GLU A 158 -12.26 -18.04 0.71
N ALA A 159 -11.64 -17.36 -0.26
CA ALA A 159 -10.62 -16.37 -0.02
C ALA A 159 -11.16 -15.16 0.75
N ALA A 160 -12.37 -14.69 0.44
CA ALA A 160 -13.01 -13.60 1.15
C ALA A 160 -13.31 -13.95 2.62
N ILE A 161 -13.76 -15.17 2.90
CA ILE A 161 -13.99 -15.65 4.26
C ILE A 161 -12.65 -15.76 5.03
N LYS A 162 -11.61 -16.30 4.42
CA LYS A 162 -10.27 -16.31 5.03
C LYS A 162 -9.80 -14.89 5.33
N TYR A 163 -9.95 -13.96 4.38
CA TYR A 163 -9.58 -12.56 4.54
C TYR A 163 -10.33 -11.90 5.70
N LEU A 164 -11.64 -12.13 5.80
CA LEU A 164 -12.48 -11.64 6.88
C LEU A 164 -12.08 -12.22 8.24
N ILE A 165 -11.88 -13.54 8.35
CA ILE A 165 -11.54 -14.19 9.62
C ILE A 165 -10.18 -13.71 10.14
N PHE A 166 -9.15 -13.70 9.29
CA PHE A 166 -7.83 -13.21 9.68
C PHE A 166 -7.85 -11.72 9.99
N GLY A 167 -8.64 -10.94 9.25
CA GLY A 167 -8.80 -9.52 9.49
C GLY A 167 -9.51 -9.23 10.80
N ALA A 168 -10.65 -9.84 11.05
CA ALA A 168 -11.41 -9.69 12.29
C ALA A 168 -10.59 -10.09 13.53
N THR A 169 -9.80 -11.18 13.41
CA THR A 169 -8.88 -11.59 14.48
C THR A 169 -7.80 -10.54 14.73
N SER A 170 -7.19 -10.01 13.66
CA SER A 170 -6.16 -8.97 13.78
C SER A 170 -6.72 -7.66 14.37
N SER A 171 -7.93 -7.29 13.97
CA SER A 171 -8.64 -6.12 14.51
C SER A 171 -9.01 -6.31 16.00
N ALA A 172 -9.43 -7.51 16.41
CA ALA A 172 -9.71 -7.82 17.82
C ALA A 172 -8.43 -7.73 18.68
N ILE A 173 -7.32 -8.26 18.20
CA ILE A 173 -6.01 -8.16 18.86
C ILE A 173 -5.58 -6.68 18.97
N MET A 174 -5.74 -5.90 17.89
CA MET A 174 -5.45 -4.47 17.88
C MET A 174 -6.29 -3.71 18.90
N LEU A 175 -7.61 -3.97 18.96
CA LEU A 175 -8.52 -3.31 19.88
C LEU A 175 -8.15 -3.61 21.34
N TYR A 176 -7.73 -4.85 21.61
CA TYR A 176 -7.21 -5.22 22.92
C TYR A 176 -5.94 -4.44 23.28
N GLY A 177 -5.00 -4.29 22.33
CA GLY A 177 -3.83 -3.43 22.52
C GLY A 177 -4.19 -1.97 22.80
N ILE A 178 -5.16 -1.41 22.07
CA ILE A 178 -5.69 -0.05 22.29
C ILE A 178 -6.29 0.08 23.70
N SER A 179 -7.05 -0.91 24.16
CA SER A 179 -7.65 -0.92 25.50
C SER A 179 -6.58 -0.87 26.59
N LEU A 180 -5.49 -1.64 26.43
CA LEU A 180 -4.37 -1.62 27.37
C LEU A 180 -3.64 -0.27 27.38
N PHE A 181 -3.40 0.32 26.20
CA PHE A 181 -2.83 1.67 26.10
C PHE A 181 -3.72 2.73 26.77
N TYR A 182 -5.03 2.65 26.59
CA TYR A 182 -5.97 3.55 27.26
C TYR A 182 -5.94 3.38 28.78
N GLY A 183 -5.88 2.15 29.27
CA GLY A 183 -5.79 1.88 30.72
C GLY A 183 -4.52 2.45 31.37
N MET A 184 -3.42 2.54 30.62
CA MET A 184 -2.15 3.08 31.12
C MET A 184 -2.00 4.59 30.85
N GLY A 185 -2.45 5.08 29.70
CA GLY A 185 -2.22 6.43 29.21
C GLY A 185 -3.38 7.41 29.49
N HIS A 186 -4.56 6.90 29.88
CA HIS A 186 -5.78 7.66 30.17
C HIS A 186 -6.27 8.57 29.02
N THR A 187 -5.64 8.50 27.85
CA THR A 187 -6.03 9.18 26.62
C THR A 187 -5.84 8.26 25.42
N LEU A 188 -6.59 8.49 24.35
CA LEU A 188 -6.49 7.72 23.11
C LEU A 188 -5.63 8.42 22.04
N ASN A 189 -5.07 9.59 22.32
CA ASN A 189 -4.19 10.29 21.41
C ASN A 189 -2.72 10.05 21.81
N PHE A 190 -2.02 9.21 21.04
CA PHE A 190 -0.64 8.83 21.32
C PHE A 190 0.40 9.96 21.05
N ALA A 191 -0.02 11.07 20.43
CA ALA A 191 0.84 12.25 20.24
C ALA A 191 0.71 13.27 21.40
N GLU A 192 -0.14 13.01 22.39
CA GLU A 192 -0.27 13.89 23.56
C GLU A 192 0.89 13.68 24.55
N PRO A 193 1.48 14.77 25.08
CA PRO A 193 2.54 14.68 26.09
C PRO A 193 2.13 13.88 27.33
N ALA A 194 0.87 13.99 27.76
CA ALA A 194 0.34 13.24 28.90
C ALA A 194 0.39 11.73 28.66
N PHE A 195 0.02 11.26 27.45
CA PHE A 195 0.12 9.86 27.06
C PHE A 195 1.58 9.39 27.08
N ILE A 196 2.48 10.15 26.46
CA ILE A 196 3.90 9.79 26.37
C ILE A 196 4.52 9.64 27.77
N GLN A 197 4.24 10.57 28.69
CA GLN A 197 4.74 10.53 30.06
C GLN A 197 4.16 9.34 30.84
N ALA A 198 2.86 9.07 30.71
CA ALA A 198 2.21 7.95 31.41
C ALA A 198 2.76 6.58 30.92
N ILE A 199 2.99 6.43 29.63
CA ILE A 199 3.55 5.20 29.05
C ILE A 199 5.02 5.03 29.47
N ALA A 200 5.84 6.09 29.43
CA ALA A 200 7.26 6.04 29.80
C ALA A 200 7.50 5.61 31.26
N ALA A 201 6.52 5.73 32.13
CA ALA A 201 6.59 5.27 33.53
C ALA A 201 6.50 3.73 33.67
N ASN A 202 6.19 3.00 32.61
CA ASN A 202 5.97 1.56 32.63
C ASN A 202 7.19 0.77 32.12
N THR A 203 7.18 -0.55 32.42
CA THR A 203 8.26 -1.45 32.00
C THR A 203 8.35 -1.54 30.47
N PRO A 204 9.53 -1.35 29.83
CA PRO A 204 9.66 -1.36 28.37
C PRO A 204 9.13 -2.63 27.70
N LEU A 205 9.31 -3.80 28.30
CA LEU A 205 8.83 -5.07 27.77
C LEU A 205 7.29 -5.10 27.65
N ILE A 206 6.58 -4.60 28.66
CA ILE A 206 5.11 -4.54 28.65
C ILE A 206 4.66 -3.63 27.51
N ILE A 207 5.30 -2.47 27.35
CA ILE A 207 4.98 -1.53 26.27
C ILE A 207 5.23 -2.14 24.90
N GLN A 208 6.31 -2.88 24.71
CA GLN A 208 6.60 -3.58 23.46
C GLN A 208 5.55 -4.64 23.14
N ILE A 209 5.10 -5.42 24.12
CA ILE A 209 4.02 -6.40 23.95
C ILE A 209 2.71 -5.71 23.55
N ILE A 210 2.30 -4.66 24.26
CA ILE A 210 1.08 -3.90 23.95
C ILE A 210 1.19 -3.26 22.56
N SER A 211 2.35 -2.72 22.22
CA SER A 211 2.59 -2.16 20.88
C SER A 211 2.48 -3.20 19.79
N PHE A 212 2.99 -4.42 20.00
CA PHE A 212 2.83 -5.53 19.05
C PHE A 212 1.35 -5.91 18.86
N LEU A 213 0.57 -5.95 19.95
CA LEU A 213 -0.88 -6.19 19.89
C LEU A 213 -1.58 -5.08 19.10
N PHE A 214 -1.27 -3.82 19.38
CA PHE A 214 -1.81 -2.68 18.62
C PHE A 214 -1.42 -2.74 17.14
N LEU A 215 -0.18 -3.05 16.83
CA LEU A 215 0.31 -3.11 15.45
C LEU A 215 -0.35 -4.25 14.64
N ALA A 216 -0.96 -5.27 15.28
CA ALA A 216 -1.53 -6.43 14.59
C ALA A 216 -2.49 -6.06 13.44
N GLY A 217 -3.41 -5.11 13.68
CA GLY A 217 -4.33 -4.64 12.64
C GLY A 217 -3.64 -3.88 11.50
N LEU A 218 -2.63 -3.08 11.82
CA LEU A 218 -1.82 -2.37 10.83
C LEU A 218 -0.96 -3.34 10.01
N LEU A 219 -0.32 -4.30 10.66
CA LEU A 219 0.50 -5.33 10.01
C LEU A 219 -0.32 -6.21 9.06
N PHE A 220 -1.56 -6.52 9.44
CA PHE A 220 -2.51 -7.19 8.57
C PHE A 220 -2.78 -6.38 7.31
N LYS A 221 -3.01 -5.06 7.41
CA LYS A 221 -3.25 -4.18 6.24
C LYS A 221 -2.00 -3.95 5.39
N ILE A 222 -0.83 -3.86 5.99
CA ILE A 222 0.45 -3.76 5.28
C ILE A 222 0.80 -5.08 4.59
N ALA A 223 0.14 -6.19 4.98
CA ALA A 223 0.49 -7.55 4.59
C ALA A 223 1.87 -7.99 5.10
N ALA A 224 2.26 -7.57 6.31
CA ALA A 224 3.52 -7.96 6.94
C ALA A 224 3.35 -9.23 7.79
N ALA A 225 4.40 -10.03 7.90
CA ALA A 225 4.40 -11.19 8.77
C ALA A 225 4.38 -10.77 10.25
N PRO A 226 3.65 -11.50 11.13
CA PRO A 226 2.98 -12.79 10.90
C PRO A 226 1.55 -12.70 10.33
N PHE A 227 0.99 -11.50 10.13
CA PHE A 227 -0.41 -11.27 9.74
C PHE A 227 -0.64 -11.29 8.21
N HIS A 228 0.13 -12.05 7.45
CA HIS A 228 0.21 -12.06 5.98
C HIS A 228 -0.56 -13.19 5.29
N SER A 229 -1.02 -14.21 6.03
CA SER A 229 -1.47 -15.50 5.48
C SER A 229 -2.64 -15.42 4.49
N TRP A 230 -3.41 -14.34 4.51
CA TRP A 230 -4.52 -14.08 3.60
C TRP A 230 -4.08 -13.67 2.19
N VAL A 231 -2.88 -13.08 2.04
CA VAL A 231 -2.43 -12.40 0.82
C VAL A 231 -2.35 -13.32 -0.39
N PRO A 232 -1.70 -14.49 -0.33
CA PRO A 232 -1.55 -15.35 -1.50
C PRO A 232 -2.88 -15.83 -2.05
N ASP A 233 -3.79 -16.24 -1.18
CA ASP A 233 -5.09 -16.79 -1.56
C ASP A 233 -6.00 -15.71 -2.15
N VAL A 234 -6.02 -14.51 -1.56
CA VAL A 234 -6.80 -13.38 -2.06
C VAL A 234 -6.25 -12.88 -3.40
N TYR A 235 -4.91 -12.79 -3.56
CA TYR A 235 -4.33 -12.30 -4.80
C TYR A 235 -4.55 -13.24 -5.97
N GLU A 236 -4.52 -14.55 -5.74
CA GLU A 236 -4.73 -15.56 -6.79
C GLU A 236 -6.12 -15.44 -7.44
N VAL A 237 -7.17 -15.28 -6.64
CA VAL A 237 -8.56 -15.42 -7.13
C VAL A 237 -9.21 -14.09 -7.50
N THR A 238 -8.83 -12.98 -6.86
CA THR A 238 -9.50 -11.68 -7.06
C THR A 238 -9.14 -11.09 -8.43
N SER A 239 -10.01 -10.23 -8.97
CA SER A 239 -9.76 -9.53 -10.22
C SER A 239 -8.53 -8.61 -10.10
N THR A 240 -7.73 -8.57 -11.15
CA THR A 240 -6.41 -7.92 -11.15
C THR A 240 -6.47 -6.42 -10.81
N PRO A 241 -7.43 -5.60 -11.30
CA PRO A 241 -7.52 -4.20 -10.92
C PRO A 241 -7.74 -4.00 -9.42
N ILE A 242 -8.62 -4.82 -8.79
CA ILE A 242 -8.88 -4.74 -7.35
C ILE A 242 -7.61 -5.07 -6.56
N ILE A 243 -6.88 -6.13 -6.94
CA ILE A 243 -5.64 -6.50 -6.27
C ILE A 243 -4.58 -5.42 -6.44
N SER A 244 -4.43 -4.88 -7.65
CA SER A 244 -3.50 -3.79 -7.95
C SER A 244 -3.67 -2.65 -6.95
N PHE A 245 -4.91 -2.21 -6.71
CA PHE A 245 -5.21 -1.17 -5.73
C PHE A 245 -4.96 -1.62 -4.28
N LEU A 246 -5.49 -2.80 -3.87
CA LEU A 246 -5.35 -3.31 -2.51
C LEU A 246 -3.90 -3.63 -2.13
N SER A 247 -3.05 -3.94 -3.10
CA SER A 247 -1.62 -4.21 -2.86
C SER A 247 -0.82 -2.96 -2.51
N PHE A 248 -1.28 -1.78 -2.94
CA PHE A 248 -0.59 -0.51 -2.72
C PHE A 248 -1.27 0.38 -1.68
N ALA A 249 -2.52 0.80 -1.90
CA ALA A 249 -3.13 1.90 -1.15
C ALA A 249 -3.25 1.64 0.36
N PRO A 250 -3.78 0.50 0.85
CA PRO A 250 -3.84 0.21 2.27
C PRO A 250 -2.44 0.03 2.89
N LYS A 251 -1.49 -0.52 2.13
CA LYS A 251 -0.10 -0.70 2.58
C LYS A 251 0.58 0.65 2.80
N ALA A 252 0.46 1.57 1.85
CA ALA A 252 1.07 2.89 1.93
C ALA A 252 0.61 3.64 3.19
N VAL A 253 -0.70 3.75 3.40
CA VAL A 253 -1.24 4.47 4.57
C VAL A 253 -1.00 3.70 5.87
N GLY A 254 -1.02 2.36 5.85
CA GLY A 254 -0.64 1.55 7.01
C GLY A 254 0.79 1.83 7.46
N VAL A 255 1.74 1.94 6.54
CA VAL A 255 3.13 2.31 6.85
C VAL A 255 3.22 3.74 7.40
N LEU A 256 2.45 4.69 6.87
CA LEU A 256 2.36 6.04 7.45
C LEU A 256 1.96 6.01 8.92
N VAL A 257 0.92 5.23 9.27
CA VAL A 257 0.47 5.13 10.67
C VAL A 257 1.56 4.53 11.55
N VAL A 258 2.26 3.47 11.08
CA VAL A 258 3.42 2.92 11.82
C VAL A 258 4.51 3.98 12.00
N ALA A 259 4.82 4.77 10.96
CA ALA A 259 5.79 5.87 11.05
C ALA A 259 5.37 6.93 12.08
N ARG A 260 4.09 7.33 12.11
CA ARG A 260 3.55 8.28 13.13
C ARG A 260 3.67 7.73 14.55
N VAL A 261 3.42 6.42 14.72
CA VAL A 261 3.57 5.75 16.02
C VAL A 261 5.03 5.74 16.45
N VAL A 262 5.96 5.45 15.56
CA VAL A 262 7.41 5.52 15.85
C VAL A 262 7.85 6.94 16.14
N GLN A 263 7.34 7.93 15.40
CA GLN A 263 7.65 9.35 15.57
C GLN A 263 7.17 9.91 16.91
N SER A 264 6.05 9.43 17.43
CA SER A 264 5.51 9.90 18.72
C SER A 264 6.39 9.58 19.93
N ASN A 265 7.34 8.66 19.76
CA ASN A 265 8.43 8.40 20.70
C ASN A 265 7.99 7.93 22.10
N PHE A 266 6.77 7.40 22.26
CA PHE A 266 6.30 6.88 23.54
C PHE A 266 6.94 5.54 23.91
N ALA A 267 7.49 4.81 22.92
CA ALA A 267 8.14 3.53 23.11
C ALA A 267 9.28 3.32 22.12
N ASP A 268 10.28 2.50 22.49
CA ASP A 268 11.25 1.95 21.53
C ASP A 268 10.64 0.71 20.86
N LEU A 269 10.22 0.88 19.62
CA LEU A 269 9.58 -0.18 18.80
C LEU A 269 10.57 -0.93 17.91
N ASN A 270 11.84 -0.57 17.92
CA ASN A 270 12.82 -1.15 16.99
C ASN A 270 12.90 -2.67 17.13
N ALA A 271 12.87 -3.22 18.34
CA ALA A 271 12.91 -4.68 18.54
C ALA A 271 11.69 -5.39 17.91
N VAL A 272 10.50 -4.83 18.07
CA VAL A 272 9.26 -5.35 17.48
C VAL A 272 9.32 -5.25 15.96
N LEU A 273 9.71 -4.09 15.42
CA LEU A 273 9.82 -3.89 13.98
C LEU A 273 10.90 -4.77 13.35
N LEU A 274 12.05 -4.98 13.99
CA LEU A 274 13.12 -5.87 13.53
C LEU A 274 12.59 -7.32 13.37
N LEU A 275 11.83 -7.82 14.35
CA LEU A 275 11.19 -9.15 14.25
C LEU A 275 10.24 -9.24 13.05
N ILE A 276 9.38 -8.23 12.86
CA ILE A 276 8.42 -8.17 11.77
C ILE A 276 9.13 -8.10 10.40
N ILE A 277 10.16 -7.27 10.28
CA ILE A 277 10.98 -7.12 9.08
C ILE A 277 11.63 -8.45 8.73
N PHE A 278 12.29 -9.08 9.70
CA PHE A 278 12.97 -10.36 9.50
C PHE A 278 12.01 -11.45 9.02
N LEU A 279 10.87 -11.62 9.68
CA LEU A 279 9.85 -12.59 9.29
C LEU A 279 9.26 -12.28 7.90
N SER A 280 8.98 -11.01 7.60
CA SER A 280 8.40 -10.61 6.31
C SER A 280 9.37 -10.86 5.16
N LEU A 281 10.65 -10.57 5.33
CA LEU A 281 11.66 -10.80 4.31
C LEU A 281 11.88 -12.30 4.06
N ILE A 282 12.01 -13.12 5.11
CA ILE A 282 12.18 -14.57 4.95
C ILE A 282 10.95 -15.20 4.29
N ILE A 283 9.78 -15.03 4.91
CA ILE A 283 8.56 -15.73 4.47
C ILE A 283 8.19 -15.26 3.06
N GLY A 284 8.23 -13.95 2.81
CA GLY A 284 7.87 -13.40 1.50
C GLY A 284 8.77 -13.91 0.39
N ASN A 285 10.10 -13.87 0.57
CA ASN A 285 11.03 -14.29 -0.48
C ASN A 285 11.07 -15.80 -0.66
N LEU A 286 11.16 -16.59 0.42
CA LEU A 286 11.25 -18.03 0.30
C LEU A 286 9.96 -18.65 -0.27
N ALA A 287 8.79 -18.18 0.17
CA ALA A 287 7.53 -18.67 -0.36
C ALA A 287 7.30 -18.26 -1.83
N ALA A 288 7.79 -17.08 -2.27
CA ALA A 288 7.70 -16.64 -3.65
C ALA A 288 8.47 -17.55 -4.62
N LEU A 289 9.59 -18.17 -4.20
CA LEU A 289 10.42 -19.07 -5.03
C LEU A 289 9.63 -20.25 -5.62
N TRP A 290 8.69 -20.80 -4.86
CA TRP A 290 7.93 -22.00 -5.20
C TRP A 290 6.67 -21.71 -6.01
N GLN A 291 6.31 -20.44 -6.20
CA GLN A 291 5.07 -20.10 -6.90
C GLN A 291 5.19 -20.31 -8.41
N THR A 292 4.12 -20.83 -8.99
CA THR A 292 3.94 -20.97 -10.45
C THR A 292 2.94 -19.95 -10.98
N ASN A 293 1.96 -19.56 -10.16
CA ASN A 293 0.98 -18.53 -10.47
C ASN A 293 1.56 -17.13 -10.25
N LEU A 294 1.47 -16.25 -11.27
CA LEU A 294 2.07 -14.92 -11.23
C LEU A 294 1.45 -14.04 -10.15
N LYS A 295 0.12 -14.00 -10.00
CA LYS A 295 -0.54 -13.15 -8.99
C LYS A 295 -0.21 -13.61 -7.58
N ARG A 296 -0.17 -14.92 -7.34
CA ARG A 296 0.21 -15.49 -6.05
C ARG A 296 1.68 -15.19 -5.73
N MET A 297 2.57 -15.26 -6.72
CA MET A 297 3.98 -14.86 -6.58
C MET A 297 4.09 -13.36 -6.21
N LEU A 298 3.34 -12.48 -6.89
CA LEU A 298 3.29 -11.05 -6.56
C LEU A 298 2.73 -10.80 -5.15
N GLY A 299 1.83 -11.65 -4.66
CA GLY A 299 1.34 -11.61 -3.28
C GLY A 299 2.46 -11.83 -2.27
N TYR A 300 3.23 -12.91 -2.39
CA TYR A 300 4.39 -13.17 -1.53
C TYR A 300 5.48 -12.12 -1.67
N SER A 301 5.73 -11.68 -2.89
CA SER A 301 6.60 -10.53 -3.16
C SER A 301 6.18 -9.29 -2.39
N GLY A 302 4.86 -9.00 -2.34
CA GLY A 302 4.29 -7.89 -1.59
C GLY A 302 4.55 -7.96 -0.09
N ILE A 303 4.66 -9.18 0.49
CA ILE A 303 5.04 -9.40 1.89
C ILE A 303 6.52 -9.03 2.09
N ALA A 304 7.41 -9.46 1.20
CA ALA A 304 8.82 -9.10 1.25
C ALA A 304 9.02 -7.59 1.07
N GLN A 305 8.29 -6.95 0.14
CA GLN A 305 8.35 -5.50 -0.07
C GLN A 305 7.89 -4.72 1.16
N ALA A 306 6.88 -5.21 1.90
CA ALA A 306 6.49 -4.62 3.19
C ALA A 306 7.66 -4.65 4.19
N GLY A 307 8.40 -5.77 4.25
CA GLY A 307 9.61 -5.87 5.06
C GLY A 307 10.66 -4.83 4.69
N PHE A 308 10.97 -4.64 3.40
CA PHE A 308 11.91 -3.61 2.95
C PHE A 308 11.45 -2.19 3.28
N ILE A 309 10.16 -1.86 3.08
CA ILE A 309 9.63 -0.54 3.41
C ILE A 309 9.74 -0.27 4.92
N LEU A 310 9.42 -1.26 5.76
CA LEU A 310 9.47 -1.12 7.22
C LEU A 310 10.89 -0.90 7.76
N ILE A 311 11.93 -1.31 7.04
CA ILE A 311 13.32 -0.95 7.39
C ILE A 311 13.50 0.57 7.49
N GLY A 312 12.93 1.31 6.53
CA GLY A 312 13.01 2.78 6.52
C GLY A 312 12.14 3.46 7.58
N VAL A 313 11.35 2.70 8.36
CA VAL A 313 10.54 3.20 9.49
C VAL A 313 11.21 2.97 10.84
N LEU A 314 12.35 2.26 10.89
CA LEU A 314 13.08 2.06 12.13
C LEU A 314 13.51 3.40 12.74
N LYS A 315 13.34 3.51 14.07
CA LYS A 315 13.66 4.72 14.82
C LYS A 315 15.18 4.97 14.81
N SER A 316 15.57 6.15 14.33
CA SER A 316 16.92 6.70 14.35
C SER A 316 16.92 7.99 15.19
N PRO A 317 18.08 8.43 15.72
CA PRO A 317 18.21 9.77 16.29
C PRO A 317 17.85 10.91 15.34
N GLN A 318 17.91 10.64 14.03
CA GLN A 318 17.54 11.54 12.93
C GLN A 318 16.39 10.95 12.13
N THR A 319 15.31 10.52 12.81
CA THR A 319 14.16 9.89 12.12
C THR A 319 13.50 10.87 11.17
N ASP A 320 13.80 10.72 9.89
CA ASP A 320 13.20 11.48 8.80
C ASP A 320 12.22 10.66 7.94
N PHE A 321 12.20 9.32 8.10
CA PHE A 321 11.41 8.36 7.30
C PHE A 321 11.56 8.53 5.78
N TYR A 322 12.55 9.29 5.36
CA TYR A 322 12.75 9.66 3.97
C TYR A 322 12.85 8.44 3.04
N GLY A 323 13.65 7.45 3.45
CA GLY A 323 13.82 6.21 2.69
C GLY A 323 12.50 5.44 2.54
N ALA A 324 11.69 5.34 3.60
CA ALA A 324 10.40 4.65 3.56
C ALA A 324 9.40 5.37 2.65
N PHE A 325 9.29 6.69 2.73
CA PHE A 325 8.33 7.47 1.94
C PHE A 325 8.73 7.52 0.46
N PHE A 326 10.03 7.63 0.16
CA PHE A 326 10.52 7.50 -1.21
C PHE A 326 10.24 6.10 -1.77
N TYR A 327 10.42 5.05 -0.95
CA TYR A 327 10.08 3.69 -1.36
C TYR A 327 8.59 3.57 -1.69
N ILE A 328 7.70 4.08 -0.84
CA ILE A 328 6.25 4.05 -1.08
C ILE A 328 5.90 4.80 -2.36
N LEU A 329 6.46 5.99 -2.59
CA LEU A 329 6.25 6.78 -3.80
C LEU A 329 6.58 5.95 -5.07
N THR A 330 7.74 5.31 -5.06
CA THR A 330 8.21 4.52 -6.21
C THR A 330 7.52 3.16 -6.33
N TYR A 331 7.06 2.59 -5.22
CA TYR A 331 6.34 1.32 -5.19
C TYR A 331 4.99 1.40 -5.90
N LEU A 332 4.36 2.60 -5.96
CA LEU A 332 3.11 2.80 -6.70
C LEU A 332 3.23 2.41 -8.18
N PRO A 333 4.07 3.08 -9.01
CA PRO A 333 4.17 2.73 -10.43
C PRO A 333 4.73 1.33 -10.65
N ILE A 334 5.62 0.83 -9.78
CA ILE A 334 6.17 -0.54 -9.88
C ILE A 334 5.05 -1.57 -9.72
N THR A 335 4.24 -1.45 -8.67
CA THR A 335 3.18 -2.40 -8.34
C THR A 335 2.04 -2.35 -9.36
N MET A 336 1.59 -1.14 -9.71
CA MET A 336 0.54 -0.96 -10.71
C MET A 336 0.97 -1.51 -12.08
N GLY A 337 2.22 -1.23 -12.50
CA GLY A 337 2.80 -1.77 -13.73
C GLY A 337 2.89 -3.31 -13.71
N ALA A 338 3.24 -3.91 -12.58
CA ALA A 338 3.32 -5.37 -12.45
C ALA A 338 1.95 -6.06 -12.59
N PHE A 339 0.89 -5.48 -12.00
CA PHE A 339 -0.45 -6.03 -12.14
C PHE A 339 -1.08 -5.75 -13.52
N LEU A 340 -0.77 -4.61 -14.16
CA LEU A 340 -1.14 -4.37 -15.56
C LEU A 340 -0.47 -5.40 -16.49
N LEU A 341 0.81 -5.70 -16.27
CA LEU A 341 1.53 -6.75 -16.98
C LEU A 341 0.87 -8.11 -16.75
N ALA A 342 0.54 -8.46 -15.49
CA ALA A 342 -0.09 -9.73 -15.17
C ALA A 342 -1.44 -9.91 -15.88
N ASP A 343 -2.25 -8.85 -15.93
CA ASP A 343 -3.55 -8.88 -16.61
C ASP A 343 -3.40 -9.00 -18.14
N LEU A 344 -2.44 -8.30 -18.72
CA LEU A 344 -2.13 -8.41 -20.15
C LEU A 344 -1.64 -9.83 -20.50
N LEU A 345 -0.75 -10.41 -19.70
CA LEU A 345 -0.26 -11.77 -19.90
C LEU A 345 -1.37 -12.80 -19.78
N LYS A 346 -2.28 -12.62 -18.80
CA LYS A 346 -3.47 -13.46 -18.65
C LYS A 346 -4.37 -13.39 -19.88
N ASN A 347 -4.64 -12.20 -20.41
CA ASN A 347 -5.50 -12.04 -21.59
C ASN A 347 -4.89 -12.67 -22.83
N LEU A 348 -3.57 -12.68 -22.95
CA LEU A 348 -2.85 -13.28 -24.08
C LEU A 348 -2.72 -14.81 -23.97
N SER A 349 -2.46 -15.34 -22.76
CA SER A 349 -2.23 -16.76 -22.54
C SER A 349 -3.49 -17.53 -22.14
N GLY A 350 -4.51 -16.83 -21.62
CA GLY A 350 -5.70 -17.41 -21.00
C GLY A 350 -5.51 -17.94 -19.58
N SER A 351 -4.31 -17.74 -18.97
CA SER A 351 -3.94 -18.31 -17.68
C SER A 351 -3.11 -17.33 -16.85
N ASP A 352 -3.12 -17.49 -15.51
CA ASP A 352 -2.23 -16.78 -14.60
C ASP A 352 -0.91 -17.57 -14.33
N GLU A 353 -0.74 -18.77 -14.94
CA GLU A 353 0.44 -19.61 -14.75
C GLU A 353 1.62 -19.11 -15.60
N MET A 354 2.79 -18.96 -14.97
CA MET A 354 3.99 -18.40 -15.63
C MET A 354 4.50 -19.28 -16.79
N GLU A 355 4.24 -20.58 -16.74
CA GLU A 355 4.62 -21.48 -17.83
C GLU A 355 3.89 -21.22 -19.14
N ASP A 356 2.67 -20.70 -19.06
CA ASP A 356 1.84 -20.40 -20.24
C ASP A 356 2.28 -19.12 -20.96
N PHE A 357 3.21 -18.35 -20.35
CA PHE A 357 3.77 -17.14 -20.96
C PHE A 357 4.92 -17.41 -21.93
N LYS A 358 5.30 -18.70 -22.16
CA LYS A 358 6.40 -19.11 -23.04
C LYS A 358 6.27 -18.48 -24.43
N GLY A 359 7.29 -17.74 -24.85
CA GLY A 359 7.40 -17.15 -26.19
C GLY A 359 6.60 -15.89 -26.46
N LEU A 360 5.73 -15.42 -25.52
CA LEU A 360 4.96 -14.19 -25.74
C LEU A 360 5.83 -12.95 -25.95
N GLY A 361 6.97 -12.86 -25.27
CA GLY A 361 7.94 -11.78 -25.45
C GLY A 361 8.73 -11.89 -26.77
N GLN A 362 8.83 -13.08 -27.34
CA GLN A 362 9.45 -13.26 -28.66
C GLN A 362 8.54 -12.80 -29.80
N GLN A 363 7.21 -12.91 -29.63
CA GLN A 363 6.23 -12.39 -30.60
C GLN A 363 6.11 -10.87 -30.54
N ASN A 364 6.22 -10.28 -29.34
CA ASN A 364 6.24 -8.84 -29.15
C ASN A 364 7.39 -8.45 -28.21
N ILE A 365 8.48 -7.98 -28.82
CA ILE A 365 9.69 -7.63 -28.09
C ILE A 365 9.46 -6.46 -27.09
N PHE A 366 8.57 -5.52 -27.42
CA PHE A 366 8.22 -4.42 -26.50
C PHE A 366 7.54 -4.93 -25.22
N LEU A 367 6.65 -5.93 -25.36
CA LEU A 367 6.04 -6.58 -24.20
C LEU A 367 7.11 -7.29 -23.35
N GLY A 368 8.03 -8.00 -24.00
CA GLY A 368 9.15 -8.65 -23.33
C GLY A 368 10.05 -7.67 -22.59
N LEU A 369 10.41 -6.54 -23.21
CA LEU A 369 11.22 -5.49 -22.58
C LEU A 369 10.49 -4.83 -21.39
N ASN A 370 9.20 -4.55 -21.52
CA ASN A 370 8.41 -4.02 -20.42
C ASN A 370 8.38 -4.99 -19.22
N ALA A 371 8.23 -6.29 -19.48
CA ALA A 371 8.28 -7.30 -18.44
C ALA A 371 9.66 -7.33 -17.73
N VAL A 372 10.75 -7.23 -18.48
CA VAL A 372 12.11 -7.13 -17.91
C VAL A 372 12.22 -5.91 -17.00
N ILE A 373 11.87 -4.71 -17.48
CA ILE A 373 12.03 -3.46 -16.73
C ILE A 373 11.20 -3.48 -15.44
N ILE A 374 9.93 -3.91 -15.51
CA ILE A 374 9.05 -3.97 -14.34
C ILE A 374 9.56 -4.99 -13.33
N MET A 375 9.96 -6.17 -13.76
CA MET A 375 10.49 -7.20 -12.87
C MET A 375 11.83 -6.78 -12.26
N MET A 376 12.72 -6.14 -13.03
CA MET A 376 13.96 -5.54 -12.52
C MET A 376 13.69 -4.46 -11.47
N ALA A 377 12.64 -3.65 -11.63
CA ALA A 377 12.25 -2.65 -10.65
C ALA A 377 11.78 -3.26 -9.33
N LEU A 378 11.04 -4.38 -9.37
CA LEU A 378 10.65 -5.14 -8.18
C LEU A 378 11.86 -5.76 -7.46
N VAL A 379 12.84 -6.28 -8.22
CA VAL A 379 14.13 -6.75 -7.66
C VAL A 379 14.88 -5.59 -7.02
N GLY A 380 14.85 -4.41 -7.62
CA GLY A 380 15.68 -3.27 -7.28
C GLY A 380 17.05 -3.33 -7.97
N LEU A 381 17.07 -3.56 -9.29
CA LEU A 381 18.29 -3.55 -10.09
C LEU A 381 18.41 -2.25 -10.90
N PRO A 382 19.63 -1.69 -11.09
CA PRO A 382 19.84 -0.60 -12.02
C PRO A 382 19.50 -1.05 -13.46
N PRO A 383 18.99 -0.18 -14.34
CA PRO A 383 18.68 1.24 -14.18
C PRO A 383 17.20 1.51 -13.84
N THR A 384 16.69 0.98 -12.76
CA THR A 384 15.30 1.20 -12.35
C THR A 384 15.19 1.88 -11.00
N VAL A 385 14.10 2.61 -10.79
CA VAL A 385 13.87 3.36 -9.54
C VAL A 385 13.78 2.47 -8.29
N GLY A 386 13.43 1.19 -8.45
CA GLY A 386 13.43 0.23 -7.34
C GLY A 386 14.81 0.04 -6.70
N PHE A 387 15.89 0.21 -7.48
CA PHE A 387 17.26 0.25 -6.95
C PHE A 387 17.46 1.45 -6.02
N MET A 388 17.05 2.65 -6.45
CA MET A 388 17.18 3.87 -5.63
C MET A 388 16.37 3.75 -4.33
N ALA A 389 15.17 3.19 -4.39
CA ALA A 389 14.34 2.95 -3.21
C ALA A 389 15.02 2.03 -2.18
N LYS A 390 15.56 0.90 -2.61
CA LYS A 390 16.30 -0.01 -1.74
C LYS A 390 17.60 0.60 -1.23
N LEU A 391 18.33 1.33 -2.09
CA LEU A 391 19.55 2.01 -1.70
C LEU A 391 19.30 3.01 -0.58
N MET A 392 18.23 3.83 -0.65
CA MET A 392 17.88 4.80 0.38
C MET A 392 17.54 4.13 1.71
N VAL A 393 16.75 3.04 1.66
CA VAL A 393 16.39 2.28 2.86
C VAL A 393 17.62 1.59 3.48
N PHE A 394 18.51 1.03 2.67
CA PHE A 394 19.75 0.42 3.17
C PHE A 394 20.73 1.46 3.71
N SER A 395 20.79 2.65 3.12
CA SER A 395 21.57 3.76 3.67
C SER A 395 21.06 4.19 5.05
N SER A 396 19.75 4.20 5.27
CA SER A 396 19.17 4.52 6.58
C SER A 396 19.57 3.48 7.66
N ILE A 397 19.70 2.18 7.29
CA ILE A 397 20.20 1.16 8.22
C ILE A 397 21.67 1.42 8.60
N VAL A 398 22.52 1.79 7.64
CA VAL A 398 23.93 2.08 7.90
C VAL A 398 24.03 3.23 8.89
N ASN A 399 23.35 4.34 8.63
CA ASN A 399 23.31 5.50 9.51
C ASN A 399 22.80 5.16 10.91
N LEU A 400 21.79 4.28 10.99
CA LEU A 400 21.25 3.80 12.26
C LEU A 400 22.25 2.91 13.02
N GLY A 401 22.96 2.04 12.30
CA GLY A 401 24.02 1.20 12.87
C GLY A 401 25.17 2.02 13.47
N GLU A 402 25.59 3.08 12.78
CA GLU A 402 26.59 4.03 13.26
C GLU A 402 26.09 4.81 14.48
N ALA A 403 24.87 5.38 14.41
CA ALA A 403 24.31 6.19 15.48
C ALA A 403 24.05 5.41 16.78
N MET A 404 23.65 4.14 16.67
CA MET A 404 23.32 3.27 17.81
C MET A 404 24.51 2.38 18.24
N HIS A 405 25.64 2.42 17.54
CA HIS A 405 26.81 1.56 17.76
C HIS A 405 26.45 0.07 17.89
N SER A 406 25.49 -0.40 17.07
CA SER A 406 24.93 -1.75 17.20
C SER A 406 25.14 -2.59 15.95
N SER A 407 25.75 -3.77 16.12
CA SER A 407 26.00 -4.76 15.07
C SER A 407 24.72 -5.38 14.51
N VAL A 408 23.59 -5.30 15.23
CA VAL A 408 22.29 -5.84 14.81
C VAL A 408 21.83 -5.20 13.49
N TYR A 409 22.02 -3.89 13.33
CA TYR A 409 21.61 -3.18 12.12
C TYR A 409 22.48 -3.54 10.90
N TYR A 410 23.79 -3.76 11.10
CA TYR A 410 24.66 -4.27 10.04
C TYR A 410 24.28 -5.72 9.66
N GLY A 411 23.90 -6.54 10.65
CA GLY A 411 23.34 -7.87 10.40
C GLY A 411 22.06 -7.80 9.58
N LEU A 412 21.15 -6.85 9.89
CA LEU A 412 19.93 -6.62 9.11
C LEU A 412 20.25 -6.15 7.67
N LEU A 413 21.26 -5.30 7.48
CA LEU A 413 21.72 -4.88 6.15
C LEU A 413 22.14 -6.07 5.30
N ILE A 414 23.04 -6.92 5.83
CA ILE A 414 23.51 -8.13 5.13
C ILE A 414 22.33 -9.05 4.82
N PHE A 415 21.45 -9.25 5.79
CA PHE A 415 20.26 -10.06 5.65
C PHE A 415 19.30 -9.52 4.57
N GLY A 416 19.07 -8.20 4.54
CA GLY A 416 18.26 -7.53 3.52
C GLY A 416 18.86 -7.67 2.11
N LEU A 417 20.19 -7.51 1.97
CA LEU A 417 20.90 -7.69 0.70
C LEU A 417 20.80 -9.15 0.18
N LEU A 418 20.94 -10.13 1.07
CA LEU A 418 20.79 -11.54 0.70
C LEU A 418 19.35 -11.84 0.25
N ASN A 419 18.35 -11.29 0.95
CA ASN A 419 16.95 -11.43 0.55
C ASN A 419 16.64 -10.72 -0.78
N ALA A 420 17.25 -9.56 -1.05
CA ALA A 420 17.16 -8.91 -2.35
C ALA A 420 17.77 -9.78 -3.46
N ALA A 421 18.92 -10.43 -3.21
CA ALA A 421 19.54 -11.36 -4.15
C ALA A 421 18.65 -12.60 -4.43
N ILE A 422 18.03 -13.19 -3.41
CA ILE A 422 17.07 -14.29 -3.56
C ILE A 422 15.91 -13.87 -4.46
N SER A 423 15.43 -12.64 -4.35
CA SER A 423 14.30 -12.13 -5.13
C SER A 423 14.57 -12.09 -6.63
N ILE A 424 15.82 -12.01 -7.08
CA ILE A 424 16.20 -12.04 -8.50
C ILE A 424 15.62 -13.27 -9.19
N TYR A 425 15.70 -14.42 -8.55
CA TYR A 425 15.29 -15.70 -9.16
C TYR A 425 13.82 -15.71 -9.56
N TYR A 426 12.91 -15.41 -8.63
CA TYR A 426 11.49 -15.55 -8.92
C TYR A 426 10.92 -14.39 -9.76
N TYR A 427 11.48 -13.20 -9.69
CA TYR A 427 11.05 -12.11 -10.57
C TYR A 427 11.54 -12.32 -12.01
N LEU A 428 12.80 -12.70 -12.19
CA LEU A 428 13.34 -12.94 -13.55
C LEU A 428 12.77 -14.21 -14.19
N LYS A 429 12.12 -15.09 -13.44
CA LYS A 429 11.39 -16.25 -13.96
C LYS A 429 10.33 -15.82 -15.00
N VAL A 430 9.65 -14.69 -14.81
CA VAL A 430 8.62 -14.18 -15.75
C VAL A 430 9.22 -13.82 -17.10
N PRO A 431 10.16 -12.86 -17.22
CA PRO A 431 10.77 -12.56 -18.53
C PRO A 431 11.57 -13.73 -19.10
N TYR A 432 12.10 -14.64 -18.28
CA TYR A 432 12.75 -15.85 -18.75
C TYR A 432 11.78 -16.74 -19.55
N PHE A 433 10.57 -17.00 -19.03
CA PHE A 433 9.56 -17.74 -19.80
C PHE A 433 9.13 -16.99 -21.05
N MET A 434 8.96 -15.68 -20.98
CA MET A 434 8.50 -14.88 -22.10
C MET A 434 9.50 -14.79 -23.25
N LEU A 435 10.80 -14.64 -22.96
CA LEU A 435 11.84 -14.30 -23.95
C LEU A 435 12.72 -15.49 -24.34
N ILE A 436 13.00 -16.42 -23.40
CA ILE A 436 14.00 -17.47 -23.61
C ILE A 436 13.32 -18.81 -23.93
N LYS A 437 12.24 -19.15 -23.23
CA LYS A 437 11.52 -20.41 -23.46
C LYS A 437 10.67 -20.32 -24.74
N LYS A 438 10.82 -21.29 -25.64
CA LYS A 438 9.99 -21.41 -26.84
C LYS A 438 8.68 -22.11 -26.55
N SER A 439 7.58 -21.63 -27.14
CA SER A 439 6.31 -22.34 -27.17
C SER A 439 6.11 -22.98 -28.56
N TYR A 440 5.63 -24.22 -28.57
CA TYR A 440 5.31 -24.93 -29.83
C TYR A 440 3.89 -24.63 -30.33
N ASN A 441 2.97 -24.24 -29.40
CA ASN A 441 1.56 -23.92 -29.69
C ASN A 441 1.28 -22.47 -29.28
N GLN A 442 1.69 -21.51 -30.08
CA GLN A 442 1.43 -20.11 -29.75
C GLN A 442 0.05 -19.67 -30.27
N PRO A 443 -0.87 -19.16 -29.42
CA PRO A 443 -1.98 -18.38 -29.93
C PRO A 443 -1.40 -17.16 -30.67
N LYS A 444 -2.00 -16.81 -31.81
CA LYS A 444 -1.61 -15.59 -32.54
C LYS A 444 -1.78 -14.41 -31.58
N TYR A 445 -0.68 -13.67 -31.34
CA TYR A 445 -0.68 -12.44 -30.59
C TYR A 445 -1.66 -11.46 -31.21
N ASN A 446 -2.79 -11.22 -30.53
CA ASN A 446 -3.70 -10.16 -30.91
C ASN A 446 -3.10 -8.85 -30.41
N ASN A 447 -2.61 -8.03 -31.32
CA ASN A 447 -1.74 -6.89 -31.00
C ASN A 447 -2.57 -5.74 -30.38
N ASP A 448 -2.88 -5.81 -29.10
CA ASP A 448 -3.40 -4.68 -28.36
C ASP A 448 -2.31 -3.61 -28.16
N PHE A 449 -2.04 -2.91 -29.27
CA PHE A 449 -1.02 -1.85 -29.33
C PHE A 449 -1.20 -0.83 -28.22
N PHE A 450 -2.45 -0.47 -27.92
CA PHE A 450 -2.75 0.53 -26.88
C PHE A 450 -2.37 0.05 -25.47
N LEU A 451 -2.69 -1.21 -25.11
CA LEU A 451 -2.30 -1.78 -23.82
C LEU A 451 -0.77 -1.87 -23.67
N THR A 452 -0.08 -2.30 -24.74
CA THR A 452 1.38 -2.34 -24.74
C THR A 452 1.98 -0.94 -24.58
N LEU A 453 1.37 0.09 -25.17
CA LEU A 453 1.81 1.49 -25.04
C LEU A 453 1.64 2.01 -23.61
N VAL A 454 0.50 1.73 -22.96
CA VAL A 454 0.29 2.10 -21.55
C VAL A 454 1.31 1.42 -20.63
N LEU A 455 1.58 0.13 -20.86
CA LEU A 455 2.59 -0.60 -20.09
C LEU A 455 3.99 -0.01 -20.31
N THR A 456 4.30 0.39 -21.55
CA THR A 456 5.55 1.06 -21.89
C THR A 456 5.71 2.40 -21.19
N TYR A 457 4.62 3.15 -21.03
CA TYR A 457 4.63 4.38 -20.21
C TYR A 457 5.04 4.11 -18.77
N PHE A 458 4.46 3.08 -18.12
CA PHE A 458 4.87 2.67 -16.78
C PHE A 458 6.36 2.27 -16.75
N SER A 459 6.81 1.45 -17.68
CA SER A 459 8.21 0.99 -17.73
C SER A 459 9.20 2.14 -17.93
N ILE A 460 8.88 3.07 -18.83
CA ILE A 460 9.71 4.26 -19.08
C ILE A 460 9.74 5.15 -17.82
N SER A 461 8.61 5.34 -17.15
CA SER A 461 8.57 6.13 -15.92
C SER A 461 9.51 5.57 -14.85
N LEU A 462 9.62 4.24 -14.71
CA LEU A 462 10.54 3.60 -13.75
C LEU A 462 12.02 3.87 -14.06
N VAL A 463 12.36 4.02 -15.33
CA VAL A 463 13.73 4.37 -15.76
C VAL A 463 13.98 5.87 -15.62
N ILE A 464 13.00 6.71 -15.97
CA ILE A 464 13.12 8.19 -15.81
C ILE A 464 13.30 8.55 -14.35
N PHE A 465 12.50 7.99 -13.44
CA PHE A 465 12.66 8.21 -12.00
C PHE A 465 14.00 7.73 -11.43
N PHE A 466 14.65 6.76 -12.08
CA PHE A 466 16.01 6.36 -11.73
C PHE A 466 17.04 7.40 -12.20
N LEU A 467 16.91 7.91 -13.43
CA LEU A 467 17.83 8.89 -14.01
C LEU A 467 17.70 10.28 -13.37
N TYR A 468 16.49 10.64 -12.97
CA TYR A 468 16.15 11.92 -12.36
C TYR A 468 15.41 11.71 -11.02
N PRO A 469 16.12 11.22 -9.99
CA PRO A 469 15.50 10.94 -8.69
C PRO A 469 15.06 12.22 -7.97
N ASP A 470 15.63 13.37 -8.33
CA ASP A 470 15.37 14.67 -7.67
C ASP A 470 13.90 15.02 -7.65
N PHE A 471 13.15 14.73 -8.70
CA PHE A 471 11.71 14.97 -8.73
C PHE A 471 10.96 14.28 -7.58
N GLY A 472 11.26 13.00 -7.34
CA GLY A 472 10.65 12.25 -6.23
C GLY A 472 11.22 12.63 -4.86
N THR A 473 12.53 12.87 -4.80
CA THR A 473 13.21 13.21 -3.54
C THR A 473 12.82 14.60 -3.03
N GLU A 474 12.64 15.58 -3.92
CA GLU A 474 12.14 16.90 -3.54
C GLU A 474 10.70 16.85 -3.02
N TRP A 475 9.84 16.05 -3.65
CA TRP A 475 8.48 15.89 -3.16
C TRP A 475 8.44 15.30 -1.77
N VAL A 476 9.21 14.23 -1.51
CA VAL A 476 9.30 13.63 -0.17
C VAL A 476 9.92 14.59 0.85
N ARG A 477 10.95 15.38 0.48
CA ARG A 477 11.53 16.39 1.38
C ARG A 477 10.52 17.46 1.80
N LYS A 478 9.74 18.00 0.86
CA LYS A 478 8.70 18.99 1.17
C LYS A 478 7.65 18.49 2.16
N VAL A 479 7.50 17.17 2.26
CA VAL A 479 6.54 16.52 3.16
C VAL A 479 7.09 16.34 4.57
N LEU A 480 8.41 16.19 4.69
CA LEU A 480 9.07 15.87 5.96
C LEU A 480 9.62 17.11 6.68
N PHE A 481 9.86 18.19 5.95
CA PHE A 481 10.40 19.46 6.41
C PHE A 481 9.49 20.63 6.03
#